data_a96597916358e12885cc21b0e9a486fc
#
_entry.id   a96597916358e12885cc21b0e9a486fc
#
_cell.length_a   1.000
_cell.length_b   1.000
_cell.length_c   1.000
_cell.angle_alpha   90.00
_cell.angle_beta   90.00
_cell.angle_gamma   90.00
#
_symmetry.space_group_name_H-M   'P 1'
#
loop_
_entity.id
_entity.type
_entity.pdbx_description
1 polymer ?
#
loop_
_entity_poly.entity_id
_entity_poly.type
_entity_poly.pdbx_seq_one_letter_code
_entity_poly.pdbx_strand_id
1 'polypeptide(L)'
;DRETLLQKEKDYTVARQRIELSLESFYRSSSSLVFQLNKRHITRHMSIFRCIDRRFETGEIFIKWDEAADDQWLLLIYIKNNSPDEGIVIEDKTDPEKNSSHDFRANEIFKASDFMVDSLTQLIARERAKKD
;
A
#
# COMPACT_ATOMS: atom_id res chain seq x y z
N ASP A 1 15.88 -29.57 19.24
CA ASP A 1 17.28 -29.49 18.87
C ASP A 1 17.71 -28.06 18.59
N ARG A 2 18.84 -27.69 19.19
CA ARG A 2 19.37 -26.32 19.14
C ARG A 2 19.72 -25.87 17.72
N GLU A 3 20.31 -26.74 16.91
CA GLU A 3 20.68 -26.45 15.54
C GLU A 3 19.44 -26.26 14.66
N THR A 4 18.41 -27.07 14.88
CA THR A 4 17.14 -26.95 14.16
C THR A 4 16.46 -25.63 14.47
N LEU A 5 16.48 -25.18 15.73
CA LEU A 5 15.90 -23.89 16.13
C LEU A 5 16.65 -22.73 15.49
N LEU A 6 17.99 -22.77 15.47
CA LEU A 6 18.81 -21.74 14.85
C LEU A 6 18.54 -21.65 13.35
N GLN A 7 18.38 -22.80 12.69
CA GLN A 7 18.07 -22.82 11.25
C GLN A 7 16.69 -22.22 10.97
N LYS A 8 15.69 -22.54 11.79
CA LYS A 8 14.34 -21.97 11.66
C LYS A 8 14.34 -20.45 11.84
N GLU A 9 15.11 -19.94 12.78
CA GLU A 9 15.26 -18.51 13.00
C GLU A 9 15.90 -17.82 11.80
N LYS A 10 16.93 -18.41 11.20
CA LYS A 10 17.58 -17.89 10.01
C LYS A 10 16.63 -17.88 8.81
N ASP A 11 15.88 -18.97 8.62
CA ASP A 11 14.93 -19.08 7.52
C ASP A 11 13.82 -18.04 7.66
N TYR A 12 13.32 -17.82 8.86
CA TYR A 12 12.31 -16.79 9.13
C TYR A 12 12.85 -15.39 8.81
N THR A 13 14.08 -15.09 9.25
CA THR A 13 14.71 -13.79 9.01
C THR A 13 14.90 -13.52 7.52
N VAL A 14 15.37 -14.52 6.76
CA VAL A 14 15.58 -14.41 5.32
C VAL A 14 14.23 -14.18 4.61
N ALA A 15 13.20 -14.94 4.97
CA ALA A 15 11.88 -14.79 4.39
C ALA A 15 11.32 -13.39 4.66
N ARG A 16 11.50 -12.90 5.88
CA ARG A 16 11.05 -11.55 6.27
C ARG A 16 11.77 -10.47 5.47
N GLN A 17 13.07 -10.59 5.31
CA GLN A 17 13.86 -9.64 4.53
C GLN A 17 13.44 -9.63 3.07
N ARG A 18 13.12 -10.79 2.48
CA ARG A 18 12.62 -10.87 1.11
C ARG A 18 11.30 -10.12 0.95
N ILE A 19 10.40 -10.24 1.91
CA ILE A 19 9.13 -9.52 1.91
C ILE A 19 9.39 -8.00 1.95
N GLU A 20 10.23 -7.56 2.87
CA GLU A 20 10.57 -6.14 3.02
C GLU A 20 11.20 -5.55 1.76
N LEU A 21 12.14 -6.26 1.14
CA LEU A 21 12.81 -5.83 -0.08
C LEU A 21 11.85 -5.80 -1.27
N SER A 22 10.96 -6.79 -1.38
CA SER A 22 9.98 -6.84 -2.46
C SER A 22 9.00 -5.68 -2.37
N LEU A 23 8.67 -5.22 -1.16
CA LEU A 23 7.76 -4.10 -0.95
C LEU A 23 8.45 -2.74 -1.04
N GLU A 24 9.78 -2.68 -1.00
CA GLU A 24 10.50 -1.40 -0.99
C GLU A 24 10.15 -0.53 -2.20
N SER A 25 10.16 -1.10 -3.40
CA SER A 25 9.82 -0.36 -4.61
C SER A 25 8.38 0.15 -4.59
N PHE A 26 7.46 -0.69 -4.10
CA PHE A 26 6.05 -0.30 -3.96
C PHE A 26 5.87 0.79 -2.93
N TYR A 27 6.62 0.73 -1.82
CA TYR A 27 6.60 1.78 -0.82
C TYR A 27 7.10 3.11 -1.40
N ARG A 28 8.23 3.11 -2.08
CA ARG A 28 8.79 4.31 -2.70
C ARG A 28 7.82 4.92 -3.71
N SER A 29 7.22 4.08 -4.55
CA SER A 29 6.23 4.51 -5.52
C SER A 29 5.00 5.10 -4.85
N SER A 30 4.48 4.42 -3.82
CA SER A 30 3.29 4.87 -3.08
C SER A 30 3.53 6.19 -2.37
N SER A 31 4.69 6.33 -1.71
CA SER A 31 5.07 7.56 -1.02
C SER A 31 5.20 8.72 -2.01
N SER A 32 5.82 8.49 -3.16
CA SER A 32 6.01 9.50 -4.19
C SER A 32 4.67 9.96 -4.79
N LEU A 33 3.79 9.01 -5.12
CA LEU A 33 2.49 9.36 -5.69
C LEU A 33 1.60 10.11 -4.69
N VAL A 34 1.65 9.74 -3.41
CA VAL A 34 0.92 10.45 -2.36
C VAL A 34 1.40 11.91 -2.26
N PHE A 35 2.71 12.10 -2.26
CA PHE A 35 3.30 13.44 -2.24
C PHE A 35 2.82 14.28 -3.44
N GLN A 36 2.85 13.70 -4.64
CA GLN A 36 2.44 14.41 -5.84
C GLN A 36 0.94 14.73 -5.84
N LEU A 37 0.10 13.80 -5.39
CA LEU A 37 -1.34 14.02 -5.32
C LEU A 37 -1.69 15.11 -4.31
N ASN A 38 -1.05 15.08 -3.13
CA ASN A 38 -1.26 16.09 -2.10
C ASN A 38 -0.90 17.49 -2.62
N LYS A 39 0.17 17.57 -3.38
CA LYS A 39 0.67 18.85 -3.90
C LYS A 39 -0.20 19.40 -5.05
N ARG A 40 -0.64 18.52 -5.95
CA ARG A 40 -1.26 18.93 -7.22
C ARG A 40 -2.77 18.92 -7.23
N HIS A 41 -3.39 18.01 -6.47
CA HIS A 41 -4.83 17.73 -6.62
C HIS A 41 -5.64 18.02 -5.37
N ILE A 42 -5.01 18.19 -4.21
CA ILE A 42 -5.74 18.43 -2.96
C ILE A 42 -5.76 19.90 -2.64
N THR A 43 -6.97 20.45 -2.44
CA THR A 43 -7.17 21.86 -2.11
C THR A 43 -7.08 22.09 -0.59
N ARG A 44 -7.04 23.38 -0.18
CA ARG A 44 -6.86 23.78 1.22
C ARG A 44 -7.88 23.19 2.20
N HIS A 45 -9.11 22.91 1.73
CA HIS A 45 -10.21 22.50 2.62
C HIS A 45 -10.39 20.99 2.66
N MET A 46 -9.53 20.24 1.98
CA MET A 46 -9.56 18.77 1.95
C MET A 46 -8.46 18.20 2.83
N SER A 47 -8.71 17.03 3.38
CA SER A 47 -7.67 16.25 4.04
C SER A 47 -6.61 15.81 3.03
N ILE A 48 -5.39 15.65 3.48
CA ILE A 48 -4.31 15.11 2.64
C ILE A 48 -4.21 13.60 2.86
N PHE A 49 -3.58 12.92 1.90
CA PHE A 49 -3.25 11.51 2.04
C PHE A 49 -1.97 11.33 2.84
N ARG A 50 -1.86 10.18 3.48
CA ARG A 50 -0.64 9.76 4.17
C ARG A 50 -0.33 8.32 3.77
N CYS A 51 0.93 8.04 3.46
CA CYS A 51 1.43 6.69 3.20
C CYS A 51 2.10 6.16 4.46
N ILE A 52 1.61 5.06 4.98
CA ILE A 52 2.11 4.45 6.22
C ILE A 52 2.91 3.21 5.87
N ASP A 53 4.14 3.15 6.36
CA ASP A 53 5.04 2.03 6.14
C ASP A 53 5.02 1.09 7.35
N ARG A 54 4.44 -0.08 7.18
CA ARG A 54 4.40 -1.14 8.18
C ARG A 54 5.14 -2.38 7.69
N ARG A 55 6.07 -2.23 6.73
CA ARG A 55 6.82 -3.37 6.19
C ARG A 55 7.55 -4.14 7.26
N PHE A 56 8.08 -3.43 8.24
CA PHE A 56 8.93 -4.03 9.27
C PHE A 56 8.12 -4.62 10.43
N GLU A 57 6.88 -4.20 10.62
CA GLU A 57 5.99 -4.70 11.67
C GLU A 57 5.06 -5.81 11.16
N THR A 58 4.28 -5.52 10.11
CA THR A 58 3.23 -6.41 9.62
C THR A 58 3.43 -6.89 8.19
N GLY A 59 4.42 -6.32 7.47
CA GLY A 59 4.61 -6.62 6.05
C GLY A 59 3.61 -5.93 5.13
N GLU A 60 3.08 -4.80 5.58
CA GLU A 60 2.04 -4.07 4.86
C GLU A 60 2.43 -2.60 4.64
N ILE A 61 1.90 -2.01 3.58
CA ILE A 61 1.95 -0.57 3.32
C ILE A 61 0.52 -0.14 3.08
N PHE A 62 0.10 1.00 3.63
CA PHE A 62 -1.24 1.49 3.32
C PHE A 62 -1.27 3.01 3.14
N ILE A 63 -2.28 3.45 2.39
CA ILE A 63 -2.55 4.87 2.16
C ILE A 63 -3.89 5.18 2.81
N LYS A 64 -3.94 6.26 3.58
CA LYS A 64 -5.15 6.69 4.27
C LYS A 64 -5.26 8.22 4.22
N TRP A 65 -6.42 8.75 4.59
CA TRP A 65 -6.53 10.16 4.90
C TRP A 65 -5.73 10.44 6.18
N ASP A 66 -5.02 11.55 6.22
CA ASP A 66 -4.14 11.92 7.36
C ASP A 66 -4.86 11.86 8.70
N GLU A 67 -6.09 12.33 8.76
CA GLU A 67 -6.89 12.40 9.99
C GLU A 67 -7.63 11.10 10.33
N ALA A 68 -7.64 10.12 9.43
CA ALA A 68 -8.34 8.86 9.66
C ALA A 68 -7.51 7.92 10.56
N ALA A 69 -8.19 6.97 11.20
CA ALA A 69 -7.52 5.92 11.97
C ALA A 69 -6.82 4.95 11.02
N ASP A 70 -5.80 4.24 11.51
CA ASP A 70 -5.01 3.32 10.70
C ASP A 70 -5.84 2.17 10.13
N ASP A 71 -6.89 1.73 10.83
CA ASP A 71 -7.77 0.67 10.35
C ASP A 71 -8.74 1.16 9.26
N GLN A 72 -8.79 2.44 9.00
CA GLN A 72 -9.63 3.05 7.97
C GLN A 72 -8.80 3.42 6.72
N TRP A 73 -7.93 2.52 6.32
CA TRP A 73 -7.09 2.72 5.15
C TRP A 73 -7.92 2.69 3.85
N LEU A 74 -7.40 3.35 2.83
CA LEU A 74 -8.02 3.43 1.50
C LEU A 74 -7.44 2.38 0.55
N LEU A 75 -6.12 2.26 0.54
CA LEU A 75 -5.40 1.25 -0.26
C LEU A 75 -4.46 0.50 0.67
N LEU A 76 -4.46 -0.83 0.58
CA LEU A 76 -3.57 -1.69 1.37
C LEU A 76 -2.73 -2.54 0.42
N ILE A 77 -1.42 -2.52 0.60
CA ILE A 77 -0.46 -3.24 -0.24
C ILE A 77 0.24 -4.28 0.62
N TYR A 78 0.21 -5.55 0.19
CA TYR A 78 0.91 -6.62 0.89
C TYR A 78 1.32 -7.73 -0.08
N ILE A 79 2.19 -8.61 0.37
CA ILE A 79 2.65 -9.77 -0.41
C ILE A 79 1.64 -10.90 -0.27
N LYS A 80 1.21 -11.46 -1.39
CA LYS A 80 0.23 -12.55 -1.43
C LYS A 80 0.76 -13.78 -0.69
N ASN A 81 0.01 -14.24 0.31
CA ASN A 81 0.37 -15.39 1.13
C ASN A 81 1.78 -15.31 1.75
N ASN A 82 2.30 -14.10 1.96
CA ASN A 82 3.65 -13.85 2.44
C ASN A 82 4.74 -14.49 1.56
N SER A 83 4.43 -14.78 0.30
CA SER A 83 5.36 -15.34 -0.67
C SER A 83 5.64 -14.35 -1.78
N PRO A 84 6.84 -13.75 -1.83
CA PRO A 84 7.18 -12.77 -2.87
C PRO A 84 7.05 -13.29 -4.30
N ASP A 85 7.14 -14.61 -4.48
CA ASP A 85 7.01 -15.23 -5.79
C ASP A 85 5.56 -15.28 -6.28
N GLU A 86 4.59 -15.19 -5.38
CA GLU A 86 3.16 -15.20 -5.73
C GLU A 86 2.63 -13.83 -6.12
N GLY A 87 3.40 -12.77 -5.88
CA GLY A 87 3.04 -11.42 -6.27
C GLY A 87 2.58 -10.54 -5.12
N ILE A 88 2.01 -9.41 -5.49
CA ILE A 88 1.61 -8.36 -4.58
C ILE A 88 0.12 -8.09 -4.76
N VAL A 89 -0.59 -7.90 -3.64
CA VAL A 89 -2.02 -7.58 -3.65
C VAL A 89 -2.20 -6.13 -3.23
N ILE A 90 -3.06 -5.41 -3.95
CA ILE A 90 -3.53 -4.08 -3.55
C ILE A 90 -5.03 -4.18 -3.34
N GLU A 91 -5.47 -4.00 -2.10
CA GLU A 91 -6.89 -3.93 -1.76
C GLU A 91 -7.34 -2.47 -1.79
N ASP A 92 -8.46 -2.21 -2.44
CA ASP A 92 -8.99 -0.87 -2.68
C ASP A 92 -10.33 -0.69 -1.96
N LYS A 93 -10.37 0.23 -1.01
CA LYS A 93 -11.57 0.65 -0.29
C LYS A 93 -11.92 2.11 -0.57
N THR A 94 -11.42 2.69 -1.64
CA THR A 94 -11.70 4.09 -1.98
C THR A 94 -13.17 4.32 -2.30
N ASP A 95 -13.85 3.31 -2.84
CA ASP A 95 -15.29 3.34 -3.07
C ASP A 95 -15.98 2.51 -1.99
N PRO A 96 -16.74 3.14 -1.08
CA PRO A 96 -17.38 2.40 0.03
C PRO A 96 -18.41 1.37 -0.44
N GLU A 97 -18.94 1.51 -1.65
CA GLU A 97 -19.92 0.57 -2.20
C GLU A 97 -19.27 -0.60 -2.93
N LYS A 98 -17.97 -0.51 -3.23
CA LYS A 98 -17.31 -1.51 -4.07
C LYS A 98 -15.86 -1.71 -3.64
N ASN A 99 -15.65 -2.54 -2.62
CA ASN A 99 -14.31 -2.99 -2.26
C ASN A 99 -13.78 -3.93 -3.34
N SER A 100 -12.52 -3.75 -3.72
CA SER A 100 -11.89 -4.59 -4.73
C SER A 100 -10.48 -4.99 -4.31
N SER A 101 -9.97 -6.05 -4.93
CA SER A 101 -8.63 -6.57 -4.68
C SER A 101 -7.99 -6.86 -6.02
N HIS A 102 -6.75 -6.43 -6.19
CA HIS A 102 -6.03 -6.53 -7.46
C HIS A 102 -4.65 -7.15 -7.25
N ASP A 103 -4.30 -8.10 -8.10
CA ASP A 103 -3.01 -8.80 -8.04
C ASP A 103 -2.04 -8.19 -9.05
N PHE A 104 -0.80 -7.99 -8.60
CA PHE A 104 0.29 -7.50 -9.43
C PHE A 104 1.52 -8.38 -9.22
N ARG A 105 2.36 -8.48 -10.24
CA ARG A 105 3.66 -9.12 -10.10
C ARG A 105 4.65 -8.10 -9.53
N ALA A 106 5.73 -8.60 -8.92
CA ALA A 106 6.74 -7.72 -8.32
C ALA A 106 7.35 -6.76 -9.35
N ASN A 107 7.39 -7.14 -10.63
CA ASN A 107 7.93 -6.29 -11.71
C ASN A 107 6.88 -5.39 -12.37
N GLU A 108 5.63 -5.42 -11.91
CA GLU A 108 4.55 -4.61 -12.47
C GLU A 108 4.29 -3.34 -11.68
N ILE A 109 5.36 -2.73 -11.19
CA ILE A 109 5.25 -1.54 -10.33
C ILE A 109 4.59 -0.36 -11.03
N PHE A 110 4.81 -0.18 -12.34
CA PHE A 110 4.19 0.92 -13.08
C PHE A 110 2.68 0.72 -13.23
N LYS A 111 2.25 -0.52 -13.48
CA LYS A 111 0.81 -0.85 -13.52
C LYS A 111 0.14 -0.62 -12.17
N ALA A 112 0.80 -1.04 -11.10
CA ALA A 112 0.29 -0.85 -9.74
C ALA A 112 0.21 0.64 -9.40
N SER A 113 1.22 1.40 -9.77
CA SER A 113 1.26 2.84 -9.55
C SER A 113 0.13 3.55 -10.30
N ASP A 114 -0.07 3.21 -11.57
CA ASP A 114 -1.16 3.77 -12.38
C ASP A 114 -2.52 3.44 -11.77
N PHE A 115 -2.70 2.21 -11.29
CA PHE A 115 -3.93 1.80 -10.62
C PHE A 115 -4.18 2.64 -9.37
N MET A 116 -3.16 2.83 -8.53
CA MET A 116 -3.29 3.60 -7.29
C MET A 116 -3.59 5.09 -7.58
N VAL A 117 -2.89 5.68 -8.53
CA VAL A 117 -3.14 7.07 -8.94
C VAL A 117 -4.58 7.24 -9.42
N ASP A 118 -5.04 6.30 -10.26
CA ASP A 118 -6.40 6.35 -10.81
C ASP A 118 -7.45 6.26 -9.71
N SER A 119 -7.29 5.30 -8.78
CA SER A 119 -8.22 5.12 -7.67
C SER A 119 -8.28 6.34 -6.76
N LEU A 120 -7.12 6.90 -6.41
CA LEU A 120 -7.05 8.06 -5.52
C LEU A 120 -7.54 9.32 -6.21
N THR A 121 -7.27 9.48 -7.51
CA THR A 121 -7.75 10.62 -8.28
C THR A 121 -9.28 10.62 -8.38
N GLN A 122 -9.88 9.45 -8.60
CA GLN A 122 -11.32 9.30 -8.60
C GLN A 122 -11.93 9.62 -7.24
N LEU A 123 -11.26 9.20 -6.15
CA LEU A 123 -11.69 9.51 -4.79
C LEU A 123 -11.65 11.02 -4.54
N ILE A 124 -10.60 11.70 -4.97
CA ILE A 124 -10.49 13.16 -4.82
C ILE A 124 -11.64 13.85 -5.55
N ALA A 125 -11.96 13.40 -6.77
CA ALA A 125 -13.06 13.96 -7.55
C ALA A 125 -14.41 13.80 -6.84
N ARG A 126 -14.64 12.62 -6.25
CA ARG A 126 -15.88 12.36 -5.50
C ARG A 126 -15.98 13.24 -4.25
N GLU A 127 -14.86 13.40 -3.52
CA GLU A 127 -14.84 14.25 -2.32
C GLU A 127 -15.05 15.72 -2.66
N ARG A 128 -14.50 16.20 -3.77
CA ARG A 128 -14.75 17.57 -4.24
C ARG A 128 -16.22 17.79 -4.58
N ALA A 129 -16.84 16.82 -5.25
CA ALA A 129 -18.25 16.91 -5.61
C ALA A 129 -19.16 16.99 -4.39
N LYS A 130 -18.80 16.31 -3.28
CA LYS A 130 -19.56 16.36 -2.04
C LYS A 130 -19.47 17.73 -1.35
N LYS A 131 -18.37 18.47 -1.53
CA LYS A 131 -18.16 19.77 -0.90
C LYS A 131 -18.71 20.94 -1.69
N ASP A 132 -19.00 20.71 -2.96
CA ASP A 132 -19.66 21.67 -3.83
C ASP A 132 -21.18 21.53 -3.74
#